data_f03750cb7bf347fb2a8512a1aa980e4d
#
_entry.id   f03750cb7bf347fb2a8512a1aa980e4d
#
_cell.length_a   1.000
_cell.length_b   1.000
_cell.length_c   1.000
_cell.angle_alpha   90.00
_cell.angle_beta   90.00
_cell.angle_gamma   90.00
#
_symmetry.space_group_name_H-M   'P 1'
#
loop_
_entity.id
_entity.type
_entity.pdbx_description
1 polymer ?
#
loop_
_entity_poly.entity_id
_entity_poly.type
_entity_poly.pdbx_seq_one_letter_code
_entity_poly.pdbx_strand_id
1 'polypeptide(L)'
;MNKNIFFPLLVLGFCMAFYSLSWADDDAQTAKIRSACDNESNSSACFKMGERYRIIDRDNKTALIFYKKACDAGYMTGCTNGGNLLYMKGTQYSKQWKEAKKMYQTACDAGEDPACFNLGSINYREGRQKKAIKFYKQACKMGNKPGCAKEQRLKR
;
A
#
# COMPACT_ATOMS: atom_id res chain seq x y z
N MET A 1 -40.39 -8.02 51.73
CA MET A 1 -40.12 -9.03 50.71
C MET A 1 -39.01 -8.49 49.81
N ASN A 2 -37.74 -8.85 50.15
CA ASN A 2 -36.56 -8.46 49.38
C ASN A 2 -36.33 -9.46 48.27
N LYS A 3 -36.40 -9.01 47.01
CA LYS A 3 -35.91 -9.81 45.86
C LYS A 3 -34.51 -9.35 45.53
N ASN A 4 -33.52 -10.12 46.02
CA ASN A 4 -32.14 -10.04 45.60
C ASN A 4 -32.01 -10.40 44.11
N ILE A 5 -31.72 -9.43 43.26
CA ILE A 5 -31.34 -9.66 41.89
C ILE A 5 -29.83 -9.96 41.92
N PHE A 6 -29.47 -11.22 41.99
CA PHE A 6 -28.14 -11.69 41.69
C PHE A 6 -27.92 -11.57 40.17
N PHE A 7 -27.28 -10.51 39.73
CA PHE A 7 -26.68 -10.45 38.40
C PHE A 7 -25.40 -11.31 38.41
N PRO A 8 -25.28 -12.31 37.53
CA PRO A 8 -24.11 -13.16 37.58
C PRO A 8 -22.88 -12.40 37.01
N LEU A 9 -21.93 -12.10 37.89
CA LEU A 9 -20.59 -11.59 37.58
C LEU A 9 -19.79 -12.49 36.60
N LEU A 10 -20.30 -13.66 36.28
CA LEU A 10 -19.68 -14.65 35.39
C LEU A 10 -19.69 -14.26 33.90
N VAL A 11 -20.61 -13.39 33.45
CA VAL A 11 -20.70 -13.01 32.04
C VAL A 11 -19.63 -11.98 31.64
N LEU A 12 -19.22 -11.13 32.57
CA LEU A 12 -18.16 -10.13 32.30
C LEU A 12 -16.75 -10.74 32.21
N GLY A 13 -16.50 -11.84 32.94
CA GLY A 13 -15.20 -12.54 32.89
C GLY A 13 -14.97 -13.29 31.57
N PHE A 14 -16.04 -13.81 30.97
CA PHE A 14 -15.94 -14.55 29.72
C PHE A 14 -15.69 -13.62 28.51
N CYS A 15 -16.30 -12.43 28.47
CA CYS A 15 -16.03 -11.43 27.42
C CYS A 15 -14.58 -10.91 27.45
N MET A 16 -14.05 -10.67 28.66
CA MET A 16 -12.65 -10.17 28.79
C MET A 16 -11.61 -11.22 28.36
N ALA A 17 -11.86 -12.50 28.61
CA ALA A 17 -10.97 -13.59 28.21
C ALA A 17 -10.94 -13.79 26.68
N PHE A 18 -12.07 -13.64 26.01
CA PHE A 18 -12.11 -13.70 24.54
C PHE A 18 -11.44 -12.49 23.88
N TYR A 19 -11.55 -11.29 24.46
CA TYR A 19 -10.85 -10.11 23.96
C TYR A 19 -9.33 -10.26 24.11
N SER A 20 -8.84 -10.74 25.23
CA SER A 20 -7.40 -10.92 25.45
C SER A 20 -6.77 -12.00 24.57
N LEU A 21 -7.50 -13.10 24.26
CA LEU A 21 -7.02 -14.10 23.33
C LEU A 21 -6.90 -13.58 21.89
N SER A 22 -7.86 -12.78 21.43
CA SER A 22 -7.84 -12.24 20.05
C SER A 22 -6.68 -11.27 19.80
N TRP A 23 -6.29 -10.49 20.81
CA TRP A 23 -5.13 -9.57 20.72
C TRP A 23 -3.81 -10.32 20.71
N ALA A 24 -3.67 -11.35 21.55
CA ALA A 24 -2.45 -12.15 21.60
C ALA A 24 -2.19 -12.92 20.28
N ASP A 25 -3.26 -13.41 19.64
CA ASP A 25 -3.17 -14.10 18.35
C ASP A 25 -2.78 -13.14 17.22
N ASP A 26 -3.31 -11.90 17.22
CA ASP A 26 -2.95 -10.89 16.21
C ASP A 26 -1.50 -10.43 16.37
N ASP A 27 -1.00 -10.29 17.61
CA ASP A 27 0.39 -9.96 17.89
C ASP A 27 1.35 -11.09 17.47
N ALA A 28 1.02 -12.34 17.76
CA ALA A 28 1.83 -13.51 17.38
C ALA A 28 1.88 -13.65 15.84
N GLN A 29 0.74 -13.51 15.18
CA GLN A 29 0.67 -13.55 13.71
C GLN A 29 1.45 -12.40 13.07
N THR A 30 1.37 -11.20 13.63
CA THR A 30 2.12 -10.04 13.17
C THR A 30 3.63 -10.24 13.32
N ALA A 31 4.07 -10.79 14.47
CA ALA A 31 5.48 -11.12 14.72
C ALA A 31 6.01 -12.13 13.69
N LYS A 32 5.22 -13.16 13.37
CA LYS A 32 5.56 -14.14 12.33
C LYS A 32 5.71 -13.52 10.94
N ILE A 33 4.77 -12.66 10.54
CA ILE A 33 4.83 -11.96 9.25
C ILE A 33 6.05 -11.04 9.19
N ARG A 34 6.33 -10.33 10.29
CA ARG A 34 7.52 -9.47 10.39
C ARG A 34 8.80 -10.28 10.26
N SER A 35 8.92 -11.40 10.98
CA SER A 35 10.07 -12.29 10.89
C SER A 35 10.29 -12.81 9.47
N ALA A 36 9.24 -13.23 8.78
CA ALA A 36 9.31 -13.66 7.39
C ALA A 36 9.80 -12.54 6.45
N CYS A 37 9.37 -11.30 6.67
CA CYS A 37 9.85 -10.15 5.91
C CYS A 37 11.33 -9.84 6.21
N ASP A 38 11.73 -9.84 7.49
CA ASP A 38 13.06 -9.37 7.91
C ASP A 38 14.15 -10.42 7.67
N ASN A 39 13.85 -11.70 7.92
CA ASN A 39 14.85 -12.78 7.88
C ASN A 39 14.83 -13.59 6.58
N GLU A 40 13.66 -13.75 5.97
CA GLU A 40 13.48 -14.60 4.80
C GLU A 40 13.36 -13.78 3.50
N SER A 41 13.40 -12.45 3.58
CA SER A 41 13.17 -11.54 2.45
C SER A 41 11.87 -11.85 1.69
N ASN A 42 10.86 -12.36 2.39
CA ASN A 42 9.57 -12.73 1.82
C ASN A 42 8.81 -11.47 1.38
N SER A 43 8.80 -11.21 0.09
CA SER A 43 8.25 -9.99 -0.50
C SER A 43 6.77 -9.78 -0.17
N SER A 44 5.98 -10.86 -0.14
CA SER A 44 4.56 -10.80 0.23
C SER A 44 4.38 -10.48 1.72
N ALA A 45 5.22 -11.03 2.60
CA ALA A 45 5.20 -10.71 4.03
C ALA A 45 5.56 -9.23 4.26
N CYS A 46 6.58 -8.72 3.56
CA CYS A 46 6.94 -7.31 3.61
C CYS A 46 5.77 -6.42 3.16
N PHE A 47 5.09 -6.78 2.08
CA PHE A 47 3.92 -6.05 1.61
C PHE A 47 2.79 -6.04 2.66
N LYS A 48 2.47 -7.19 3.27
CA LYS A 48 1.47 -7.29 4.34
C LYS A 48 1.81 -6.40 5.55
N MET A 49 3.08 -6.34 5.95
CA MET A 49 3.52 -5.42 7.00
C MET A 49 3.31 -3.96 6.61
N GLY A 50 3.61 -3.59 5.37
CA GLY A 50 3.33 -2.26 4.83
C GLY A 50 1.84 -1.90 4.89
N GLU A 51 0.96 -2.81 4.49
CA GLU A 51 -0.50 -2.61 4.57
C GLU A 51 -0.98 -2.47 6.03
N ARG A 52 -0.48 -3.31 6.95
CA ARG A 52 -0.82 -3.20 8.37
C ARG A 52 -0.48 -1.81 8.91
N TYR A 53 0.78 -1.36 8.74
CA TYR A 53 1.19 -0.03 9.21
C TYR A 53 0.39 1.10 8.56
N ARG A 54 0.05 0.97 7.29
CA ARG A 54 -0.73 1.99 6.58
C ARG A 54 -2.18 2.06 7.06
N ILE A 55 -2.84 0.91 7.24
CA ILE A 55 -4.29 0.84 7.47
C ILE A 55 -4.61 0.87 8.96
N ILE A 56 -3.93 0.06 9.75
CA ILE A 56 -4.24 -0.15 11.18
C ILE A 56 -3.53 0.90 12.02
N ASP A 57 -2.21 0.96 11.89
CA ASP A 57 -1.38 1.84 12.72
C ASP A 57 -1.36 3.29 12.22
N ARG A 58 -1.81 3.53 10.98
CA ARG A 58 -1.79 4.82 10.28
C ARG A 58 -0.40 5.46 10.23
N ASP A 59 0.64 4.64 10.32
CA ASP A 59 2.04 5.04 10.23
C ASP A 59 2.58 4.88 8.80
N ASN A 60 2.37 5.91 8.00
CA ASN A 60 2.84 5.93 6.62
C ASN A 60 4.38 5.93 6.49
N LYS A 61 5.13 6.31 7.54
CA LYS A 61 6.61 6.26 7.51
C LYS A 61 7.08 4.82 7.56
N THR A 62 6.61 4.07 8.54
CA THR A 62 6.94 2.65 8.68
C THR A 62 6.36 1.83 7.53
N ALA A 63 5.13 2.11 7.08
CA ALA A 63 4.54 1.49 5.90
C ALA A 63 5.44 1.63 4.66
N LEU A 64 5.99 2.83 4.42
CA LEU A 64 6.91 3.08 3.31
C LEU A 64 8.17 2.22 3.38
N ILE A 65 8.72 1.98 4.56
CA ILE A 65 9.90 1.12 4.74
C ILE A 65 9.57 -0.30 4.27
N PHE A 66 8.44 -0.85 4.71
CA PHE A 66 8.04 -2.20 4.34
C PHE A 66 7.62 -2.32 2.86
N TYR A 67 6.98 -1.31 2.29
CA TYR A 67 6.71 -1.30 0.85
C TYR A 67 7.98 -1.25 0.01
N LYS A 68 9.02 -0.53 0.45
CA LYS A 68 10.32 -0.55 -0.21
C LYS A 68 10.97 -1.93 -0.13
N LYS A 69 10.98 -2.57 1.05
CA LYS A 69 11.46 -3.96 1.18
C LYS A 69 10.70 -4.91 0.25
N ALA A 70 9.37 -4.82 0.18
CA ALA A 70 8.57 -5.62 -0.72
C ALA A 70 8.92 -5.37 -2.20
N CYS A 71 9.08 -4.09 -2.58
CA CYS A 71 9.48 -3.67 -3.92
C CYS A 71 10.86 -4.22 -4.30
N ASP A 72 11.85 -4.08 -3.43
CA ASP A 72 13.22 -4.54 -3.65
C ASP A 72 13.28 -6.08 -3.74
N ALA A 73 12.40 -6.78 -3.04
CA ALA A 73 12.21 -8.22 -3.10
C ALA A 73 11.28 -8.69 -4.26
N GLY A 74 10.93 -7.81 -5.20
CA GLY A 74 10.18 -8.15 -6.41
C GLY A 74 8.65 -8.12 -6.29
N TYR A 75 8.08 -7.65 -5.18
CA TYR A 75 6.63 -7.48 -5.06
C TYR A 75 6.21 -6.11 -5.61
N MET A 76 5.86 -6.06 -6.88
CA MET A 76 5.68 -4.80 -7.63
C MET A 76 4.57 -3.90 -7.09
N THR A 77 3.51 -4.47 -6.52
CA THR A 77 2.46 -3.69 -5.83
C THR A 77 3.04 -2.90 -4.64
N GLY A 78 4.11 -3.41 -4.00
CA GLY A 78 4.87 -2.66 -2.98
C GLY A 78 5.53 -1.41 -3.56
N CYS A 79 6.10 -1.51 -4.79
CA CYS A 79 6.63 -0.36 -5.51
C CYS A 79 5.53 0.68 -5.78
N THR A 80 4.36 0.23 -6.23
CA THR A 80 3.22 1.11 -6.52
C THR A 80 2.73 1.82 -5.25
N ASN A 81 2.52 1.08 -4.15
CA ASN A 81 2.02 1.64 -2.90
C ASN A 81 3.04 2.55 -2.20
N GLY A 82 4.32 2.16 -2.20
CA GLY A 82 5.40 3.03 -1.71
C GLY A 82 5.52 4.32 -2.53
N GLY A 83 5.40 4.21 -3.84
CA GLY A 83 5.34 5.35 -4.76
C GLY A 83 4.17 6.29 -4.45
N ASN A 84 2.99 5.74 -4.14
CA ASN A 84 1.81 6.52 -3.74
C ASN A 84 2.07 7.34 -2.47
N LEU A 85 2.66 6.74 -1.43
CA LEU A 85 2.98 7.44 -0.19
C LEU A 85 3.98 8.58 -0.40
N LEU A 86 5.00 8.35 -1.23
CA LEU A 86 5.99 9.37 -1.57
C LEU A 86 5.38 10.49 -2.43
N TYR A 87 4.54 10.14 -3.40
CA TYR A 87 3.87 11.10 -4.27
C TYR A 87 2.92 12.03 -3.50
N MET A 88 2.17 11.49 -2.54
CA MET A 88 1.26 12.28 -1.68
C MET A 88 2.01 13.24 -0.77
N LYS A 89 3.22 12.90 -0.32
CA LYS A 89 4.08 13.75 0.53
C LYS A 89 4.90 14.76 -0.26
N GLY A 90 5.23 14.44 -1.50
CA GLY A 90 6.17 15.21 -2.31
C GLY A 90 5.53 16.39 -3.01
N THR A 91 6.17 17.56 -2.94
CA THR A 91 5.92 18.62 -3.91
C THR A 91 6.58 18.27 -5.24
N GLN A 92 6.08 18.86 -6.32
CA GLN A 92 6.63 18.62 -7.67
C GLN A 92 8.15 18.88 -7.70
N TYR A 93 8.91 17.97 -8.30
CA TYR A 93 10.37 17.96 -8.38
C TYR A 93 11.14 17.74 -7.06
N SER A 94 10.46 17.53 -5.93
CA SER A 94 11.12 17.17 -4.67
C SER A 94 11.82 15.81 -4.76
N LYS A 95 12.67 15.51 -3.74
CA LYS A 95 13.32 14.19 -3.63
C LYS A 95 12.28 13.06 -3.59
N GLN A 96 11.20 13.26 -2.83
CA GLN A 96 10.09 12.29 -2.72
C GLN A 96 9.39 12.06 -4.07
N TRP A 97 9.15 13.13 -4.83
CA TRP A 97 8.59 13.04 -6.17
C TRP A 97 9.46 12.22 -7.13
N LYS A 98 10.78 12.48 -7.12
CA LYS A 98 11.74 11.73 -7.95
C LYS A 98 11.77 10.25 -7.56
N GLU A 99 11.74 9.95 -6.27
CA GLU A 99 11.74 8.60 -5.75
C GLU A 99 10.43 7.87 -6.08
N ALA A 100 9.26 8.51 -5.90
CA ALA A 100 7.98 7.97 -6.34
C ALA A 100 7.99 7.59 -7.82
N LYS A 101 8.52 8.47 -8.66
CA LYS A 101 8.63 8.22 -10.10
C LYS A 101 9.50 7.02 -10.42
N LYS A 102 10.62 6.81 -9.71
CA LYS A 102 11.47 5.64 -9.85
C LYS A 102 10.72 4.36 -9.45
N MET A 103 10.02 4.36 -8.33
CA MET A 103 9.24 3.20 -7.87
C MET A 103 8.11 2.84 -8.84
N TYR A 104 7.39 3.84 -9.36
CA TYR A 104 6.37 3.60 -10.40
C TYR A 104 6.98 3.09 -11.69
N GLN A 105 8.19 3.56 -12.08
CA GLN A 105 8.86 3.06 -13.28
C GLN A 105 9.16 1.57 -13.13
N THR A 106 9.76 1.16 -11.99
CA THR A 106 10.04 -0.25 -11.70
C THR A 106 8.76 -1.12 -11.82
N ALA A 107 7.67 -0.67 -11.18
CA ALA A 107 6.41 -1.42 -11.21
C ALA A 107 5.75 -1.43 -12.61
N CYS A 108 5.78 -0.30 -13.33
CA CYS A 108 5.22 -0.20 -14.68
C CYS A 108 5.97 -1.09 -15.68
N ASP A 109 7.31 -1.16 -15.58
CA ASP A 109 8.13 -2.00 -16.44
C ASP A 109 7.88 -3.49 -16.18
N ALA A 110 7.49 -3.83 -14.95
CA ALA A 110 7.07 -5.17 -14.56
C ALA A 110 5.59 -5.50 -14.85
N GLY A 111 4.83 -4.59 -15.46
CA GLY A 111 3.45 -4.85 -15.89
C GLY A 111 2.35 -4.41 -14.92
N GLU A 112 2.68 -3.61 -13.90
CA GLU A 112 1.67 -3.03 -13.00
C GLU A 112 0.97 -1.84 -13.66
N ASP A 113 -0.26 -2.03 -14.10
CA ASP A 113 -1.04 -1.01 -14.81
C ASP A 113 -1.31 0.27 -13.97
N PRO A 114 -1.57 0.22 -12.64
CA PRO A 114 -1.72 1.43 -11.84
C PRO A 114 -0.43 2.27 -11.79
N ALA A 115 0.73 1.61 -11.78
CA ALA A 115 2.01 2.33 -11.79
C ALA A 115 2.25 3.06 -13.12
N CYS A 116 1.93 2.43 -14.25
CA CYS A 116 1.98 3.08 -15.56
C CYS A 116 1.04 4.29 -15.64
N PHE A 117 -0.18 4.16 -15.12
CA PHE A 117 -1.13 5.27 -15.01
C PHE A 117 -0.56 6.43 -14.17
N ASN A 118 0.03 6.12 -13.01
CA ASN A 118 0.64 7.11 -12.13
C ASN A 118 1.84 7.81 -12.79
N LEU A 119 2.67 7.09 -13.56
CA LEU A 119 3.71 7.71 -14.40
C LEU A 119 3.14 8.66 -15.45
N GLY A 120 2.04 8.26 -16.08
CA GLY A 120 1.32 9.14 -16.99
C GLY A 120 0.90 10.43 -16.31
N SER A 121 0.33 10.33 -15.11
CA SER A 121 -0.11 11.47 -14.31
C SER A 121 1.05 12.39 -13.89
N ILE A 122 2.18 11.81 -13.47
CA ILE A 122 3.39 12.56 -13.15
C ILE A 122 3.90 13.33 -14.38
N ASN A 123 4.06 12.64 -15.52
CA ASN A 123 4.55 13.28 -16.73
C ASN A 123 3.59 14.38 -17.23
N TYR A 124 2.28 14.19 -17.08
CA TYR A 124 1.30 15.23 -17.41
C TYR A 124 1.48 16.48 -16.53
N ARG A 125 1.61 16.32 -15.22
CA ARG A 125 1.87 17.43 -14.29
C ARG A 125 3.21 18.14 -14.54
N GLU A 126 4.21 17.40 -15.05
CA GLU A 126 5.52 17.96 -15.47
C GLU A 126 5.44 18.67 -16.84
N GLY A 127 4.27 18.79 -17.48
CA GLY A 127 4.11 19.37 -18.82
C GLY A 127 4.59 18.47 -19.95
N ARG A 128 4.97 17.24 -19.67
CA ARG A 128 5.51 16.27 -20.65
C ARG A 128 4.39 15.47 -21.33
N GLN A 129 3.51 16.15 -22.03
CA GLN A 129 2.28 15.55 -22.58
C GLN A 129 2.54 14.30 -23.42
N LYS A 130 3.51 14.33 -24.34
CA LYS A 130 3.85 13.17 -25.19
C LYS A 130 4.23 11.93 -24.36
N LYS A 131 5.01 12.11 -23.28
CA LYS A 131 5.38 11.03 -22.37
C LYS A 131 4.18 10.55 -21.55
N ALA A 132 3.32 11.46 -21.12
CA ALA A 132 2.09 11.12 -20.40
C ALA A 132 1.19 10.23 -21.26
N ILE A 133 0.95 10.58 -22.52
CA ILE A 133 0.16 9.77 -23.48
C ILE A 133 0.77 8.38 -23.63
N LYS A 134 2.11 8.26 -23.74
CA LYS A 134 2.79 6.96 -23.85
C LYS A 134 2.47 6.05 -22.66
N PHE A 135 2.59 6.56 -21.43
CA PHE A 135 2.32 5.79 -20.22
C PHE A 135 0.83 5.48 -20.02
N TYR A 136 -0.07 6.41 -20.31
CA TYR A 136 -1.51 6.14 -20.29
C TYR A 136 -1.91 5.06 -21.31
N LYS A 137 -1.33 5.09 -22.51
CA LYS A 137 -1.54 4.04 -23.52
C LYS A 137 -1.02 2.68 -23.03
N GLN A 138 0.12 2.65 -22.35
CA GLN A 138 0.65 1.42 -21.76
C GLN A 138 -0.29 0.87 -20.68
N ALA A 139 -0.74 1.70 -19.74
CA ALA A 139 -1.75 1.33 -18.75
C ALA A 139 -3.05 0.84 -19.39
N CYS A 140 -3.53 1.54 -20.43
CA CYS A 140 -4.73 1.16 -21.17
C CYS A 140 -4.61 -0.24 -21.78
N LYS A 141 -3.47 -0.58 -22.40
CA LYS A 141 -3.22 -1.91 -22.97
C LYS A 141 -3.26 -3.02 -21.93
N MET A 142 -2.95 -2.71 -20.67
CA MET A 142 -3.02 -3.63 -19.53
C MET A 142 -4.41 -3.67 -18.86
N GLY A 143 -5.41 -2.98 -19.43
CA GLY A 143 -6.78 -2.99 -18.92
C GLY A 143 -7.13 -1.81 -17.99
N ASN A 144 -6.24 -0.85 -17.79
CA ASN A 144 -6.52 0.32 -16.96
C ASN A 144 -7.50 1.27 -17.66
N LYS A 145 -8.79 1.18 -17.35
CA LYS A 145 -9.84 2.03 -17.94
C LYS A 145 -9.59 3.53 -17.79
N PRO A 146 -9.17 4.05 -16.59
CA PRO A 146 -8.76 5.45 -16.45
C PRO A 146 -7.62 5.85 -17.38
N GLY A 147 -6.65 4.97 -17.62
CA GLY A 147 -5.55 5.17 -18.57
C GLY A 147 -6.04 5.35 -20.00
N CYS A 148 -6.99 4.52 -20.44
CA CYS A 148 -7.61 4.64 -21.76
C CYS A 148 -8.31 6.00 -21.93
N ALA A 149 -9.09 6.40 -20.95
CA ALA A 149 -9.82 7.68 -20.98
C ALA A 149 -8.85 8.88 -21.02
N LYS A 150 -7.75 8.83 -20.25
CA LYS A 150 -6.73 9.89 -20.26
C LYS A 150 -5.97 9.95 -21.59
N GLU A 151 -5.59 8.81 -22.15
CA GLU A 151 -4.95 8.74 -23.46
C GLU A 151 -5.81 9.40 -24.55
N GLN A 152 -7.09 9.01 -24.64
CA GLN A 152 -8.01 9.55 -25.63
C GLN A 152 -8.21 11.06 -25.48
N ARG A 153 -8.35 11.54 -24.23
CA ARG A 153 -8.55 12.97 -23.97
C ARG A 153 -7.34 13.82 -24.37
N LEU A 154 -6.12 13.32 -24.22
CA LEU A 154 -4.90 14.07 -24.51
C LEU A 154 -4.48 14.01 -25.98
N LYS A 155 -5.11 13.17 -26.79
CA LYS A 155 -4.89 13.10 -28.25
C LYS A 155 -5.81 14.01 -29.06
N ARG A 156 -6.86 14.55 -28.43
CA ARG A 156 -7.77 15.55 -29.03
C ARG A 156 -7.16 16.94 -28.97
#